data_1a03c2f0b10f7d440c66ec1cb0466859
#
_entry.id   1a03c2f0b10f7d440c66ec1cb0466859
#
_cell.length_a   1.000
_cell.length_b   1.000
_cell.length_c   1.000
_cell.angle_alpha   90.00
_cell.angle_beta   90.00
_cell.angle_gamma   90.00
#
_symmetry.space_group_name_H-M   'P 1'
#
loop_
_entity.id
_entity.type
_entity.pdbx_description
1 polymer ?
#
loop_
_entity_poly.entity_id
_entity_poly.type
_entity_poly.pdbx_seq_one_letter_code
_entity_poly.pdbx_strand_id
1 'polypeptide(L)'
;MRRMRHIKTLGLAALVVAGLPFRAQAATLQVGAETTDLQALLDRAADGDEIALAAGTYHGPLRITRRLTLTGAHGAVITGDGRGSVITVAAPGTVIRGLAINGSGRALEQMDSGIFVDQAAHDAVIENNRIEGNLFGIYLHGSANAMVRHNSIIGLRATRGGVTGNGVSVWNAPGAKVIDNQFRYGRDGVFAITSRNNVFSGNRFSDLRFAVHFMYTNDSEISGNVSTRNIIGYAMMFSKALVVRDNVSDHDRDRGLLFNAANGSQIAGNSVIGGLQPAERWATAENRGTDEGVPQADASTATPTAGARPGPEKCVFIYNTNNNHITDNWFEGCEIGVHFTAGSEGNDIRGNAFVNNASQIKYVGTRHLDWSKDGRGNYWSDNPGFDLNGDGVADTAYRPNDLIDRVLWTAPAAKVLINSPAVQVIRWAQAQFPAILPGGVVDSHPLMSPPPARRTAARSSAR
;
A
#
# COMPACT_ATOMS: atom_id res chain seq x y z
N MET A 1 76.61 -63.23 33.35
CA MET A 1 75.51 -63.74 32.50
C MET A 1 74.15 -63.35 33.13
N ARG A 2 73.49 -62.33 32.65
CA ARG A 2 72.14 -61.89 33.11
C ARG A 2 71.26 -61.80 31.89
N ARG A 3 70.20 -62.58 31.83
CA ARG A 3 69.19 -62.59 30.78
C ARG A 3 68.19 -61.41 31.07
N MET A 4 68.03 -60.49 30.12
CA MET A 4 66.98 -59.50 30.13
C MET A 4 65.70 -60.12 29.57
N ARG A 5 64.61 -60.00 30.36
CA ARG A 5 63.24 -60.34 29.95
C ARG A 5 62.61 -59.12 29.31
N HIS A 6 62.14 -59.27 28.07
CA HIS A 6 61.31 -58.25 27.39
C HIS A 6 59.85 -58.36 27.88
N ILE A 7 59.38 -57.31 28.48
CA ILE A 7 57.96 -57.14 28.80
C ILE A 7 57.28 -56.51 27.57
N LYS A 8 56.31 -57.20 26.96
CA LYS A 8 55.44 -56.65 25.89
C LYS A 8 54.27 -55.92 26.54
N THR A 9 54.22 -54.59 26.40
CA THR A 9 53.09 -53.77 26.76
C THR A 9 52.03 -53.86 25.64
N LEU A 10 50.85 -54.42 25.95
CA LEU A 10 49.67 -54.31 25.08
C LEU A 10 49.08 -52.92 25.24
N GLY A 11 49.10 -52.12 24.18
CA GLY A 11 48.40 -50.88 24.11
C GLY A 11 46.91 -51.13 23.82
N LEU A 12 46.03 -50.70 24.74
CA LEU A 12 44.59 -50.71 24.59
C LEU A 12 44.20 -49.48 23.76
N ALA A 13 43.85 -49.68 22.48
CA ALA A 13 43.31 -48.59 21.64
C ALA A 13 41.81 -48.33 22.00
N ALA A 14 41.54 -47.24 22.68
CA ALA A 14 40.17 -46.78 22.89
C ALA A 14 39.58 -46.20 21.61
N LEU A 15 38.61 -46.89 21.03
CA LEU A 15 37.84 -46.43 19.88
C LEU A 15 36.85 -45.32 20.35
N VAL A 16 37.21 -44.06 20.14
CA VAL A 16 36.28 -42.95 20.33
C VAL A 16 35.32 -42.94 19.15
N VAL A 17 34.13 -43.49 19.32
CA VAL A 17 33.04 -43.34 18.38
C VAL A 17 32.50 -41.92 18.54
N ALA A 18 32.96 -41.00 17.68
CA ALA A 18 32.38 -39.67 17.56
C ALA A 18 30.93 -39.84 17.05
N GLY A 19 29.96 -39.70 17.96
CA GLY A 19 28.55 -39.67 17.62
C GLY A 19 28.30 -38.45 16.74
N LEU A 20 28.12 -38.65 15.45
CA LEU A 20 27.57 -37.63 14.56
C LEU A 20 26.18 -37.27 15.08
N PRO A 21 25.85 -35.98 15.24
CA PRO A 21 24.50 -35.60 15.64
C PRO A 21 23.54 -36.10 14.56
N PHE A 22 22.70 -37.06 14.91
CA PHE A 22 21.56 -37.47 14.10
C PHE A 22 20.67 -36.21 13.97
N ARG A 23 20.71 -35.52 12.83
CA ARG A 23 19.69 -34.57 12.49
C ARG A 23 18.41 -35.38 12.30
N ALA A 24 17.46 -35.24 13.20
CA ALA A 24 16.12 -35.77 13.01
C ALA A 24 15.62 -35.26 11.66
N GLN A 25 15.28 -36.17 10.77
CA GLN A 25 14.71 -35.85 9.48
C GLN A 25 13.31 -35.32 9.73
N ALA A 26 12.97 -34.16 9.16
CA ALA A 26 11.64 -33.59 9.28
C ALA A 26 10.57 -34.62 8.83
N ALA A 27 9.60 -34.88 9.67
CA ALA A 27 8.52 -35.81 9.39
C ALA A 27 7.31 -35.08 8.83
N THR A 28 6.55 -35.73 7.94
CA THR A 28 5.23 -35.25 7.54
C THR A 28 4.17 -36.06 8.29
N LEU A 29 3.41 -35.37 9.14
CA LEU A 29 2.31 -35.93 9.92
C LEU A 29 0.99 -35.65 9.19
N GLN A 30 0.36 -36.69 8.67
CA GLN A 30 -0.97 -36.60 8.04
C GLN A 30 -2.04 -36.56 9.13
N VAL A 31 -2.95 -35.56 9.04
CA VAL A 31 -3.97 -35.32 10.04
C VAL A 31 -5.35 -35.36 9.38
N GLY A 32 -6.18 -36.33 9.80
CA GLY A 32 -7.57 -36.47 9.33
C GLY A 32 -8.51 -35.48 10.00
N ALA A 33 -9.67 -35.28 9.38
CA ALA A 33 -10.71 -34.35 9.88
C ALA A 33 -11.34 -34.77 11.22
N GLU A 34 -11.18 -36.02 11.60
CA GLU A 34 -11.63 -36.59 12.90
C GLU A 34 -10.73 -36.15 14.08
N THR A 35 -9.62 -35.48 13.82
CA THR A 35 -8.72 -35.04 14.88
C THR A 35 -9.37 -33.95 15.72
N THR A 36 -9.65 -34.25 16.97
CA THR A 36 -10.34 -33.36 17.90
C THR A 36 -9.41 -32.40 18.63
N ASP A 37 -8.11 -32.70 18.71
CA ASP A 37 -7.13 -31.91 19.43
C ASP A 37 -5.88 -31.68 18.55
N LEU A 38 -6.02 -30.73 17.64
CA LEU A 38 -4.90 -30.31 16.77
C LEU A 38 -3.80 -29.61 17.59
N GLN A 39 -4.13 -28.90 18.67
CA GLN A 39 -3.14 -28.23 19.52
C GLN A 39 -2.18 -29.24 20.17
N ALA A 40 -2.69 -30.32 20.74
CA ALA A 40 -1.86 -31.35 21.34
C ALA A 40 -0.89 -32.02 20.33
N LEU A 41 -1.28 -32.04 19.06
CA LEU A 41 -0.42 -32.55 17.97
C LEU A 41 0.68 -31.54 17.64
N LEU A 42 0.36 -30.24 17.52
CA LEU A 42 1.34 -29.17 17.31
C LEU A 42 2.37 -29.11 18.45
N ASP A 43 1.94 -29.35 19.70
CA ASP A 43 2.81 -29.32 20.88
C ASP A 43 3.81 -30.48 20.92
N ARG A 44 3.49 -31.61 20.29
CA ARG A 44 4.34 -32.79 20.25
C ARG A 44 5.25 -32.89 19.03
N ALA A 45 4.94 -32.15 17.98
CA ALA A 45 5.73 -32.14 16.74
C ALA A 45 7.16 -31.65 17.00
N ALA A 46 8.11 -32.17 16.25
CA ALA A 46 9.51 -31.72 16.31
C ALA A 46 9.75 -30.50 15.42
N ASP A 47 10.82 -29.76 15.71
CA ASP A 47 11.23 -28.65 14.85
C ASP A 47 11.53 -29.11 13.43
N GLY A 48 10.88 -28.50 12.47
CA GLY A 48 10.99 -28.81 11.05
C GLY A 48 9.90 -29.75 10.52
N ASP A 49 9.08 -30.34 11.38
CA ASP A 49 7.98 -31.21 10.94
C ASP A 49 6.94 -30.44 10.10
N GLU A 50 6.30 -31.19 9.19
CA GLU A 50 5.15 -30.75 8.42
C GLU A 50 3.87 -31.41 8.96
N ILE A 51 2.89 -30.59 9.33
CA ILE A 51 1.56 -31.02 9.74
C ILE A 51 0.65 -30.82 8.54
N ALA A 52 0.24 -31.90 7.91
CA ALA A 52 -0.58 -31.89 6.70
C ALA A 52 -2.05 -32.22 7.01
N LEU A 53 -2.90 -31.21 6.99
CA LEU A 53 -4.32 -31.32 7.29
C LEU A 53 -5.10 -31.81 6.06
N ALA A 54 -5.85 -32.88 6.20
CA ALA A 54 -6.82 -33.31 5.21
C ALA A 54 -8.00 -32.30 5.10
N ALA A 55 -8.83 -32.44 4.06
CA ALA A 55 -10.06 -31.66 3.96
C ALA A 55 -10.94 -31.89 5.19
N GLY A 56 -11.43 -30.80 5.78
CA GLY A 56 -12.24 -30.85 6.98
C GLY A 56 -12.12 -29.59 7.83
N THR A 57 -12.87 -29.52 8.94
CA THR A 57 -12.86 -28.39 9.86
C THR A 57 -12.10 -28.74 11.13
N TYR A 58 -11.13 -27.91 11.44
CA TYR A 58 -10.32 -27.97 12.66
C TYR A 58 -10.62 -26.75 13.54
N HIS A 59 -10.49 -26.90 14.84
CA HIS A 59 -10.84 -25.85 15.78
C HIS A 59 -9.61 -25.19 16.39
N GLY A 60 -9.61 -23.84 16.38
CA GLY A 60 -8.69 -22.99 17.13
C GLY A 60 -9.30 -22.56 18.47
N PRO A 61 -8.59 -21.74 19.27
CA PRO A 61 -7.34 -21.11 18.92
C PRO A 61 -6.14 -22.07 18.90
N LEU A 62 -5.22 -21.87 17.98
CA LEU A 62 -3.97 -22.64 17.87
C LEU A 62 -2.76 -21.75 18.18
N ARG A 63 -1.77 -22.33 18.89
CA ARG A 63 -0.51 -21.66 19.16
C ARG A 63 0.67 -22.53 18.68
N ILE A 64 1.45 -22.00 17.75
CA ILE A 64 2.61 -22.68 17.16
C ILE A 64 3.87 -22.16 17.84
N THR A 65 4.48 -22.96 18.70
CA THR A 65 5.68 -22.62 19.49
C THR A 65 6.95 -23.28 18.99
N ARG A 66 6.87 -24.07 17.94
CA ARG A 66 7.99 -24.76 17.29
C ARG A 66 8.02 -24.40 15.80
N ARG A 67 9.18 -24.47 15.20
CA ARG A 67 9.32 -24.26 13.75
C ARG A 67 8.65 -25.40 12.99
N LEU A 68 7.46 -25.17 12.49
CA LEU A 68 6.64 -26.14 11.77
C LEU A 68 6.22 -25.61 10.40
N THR A 69 5.87 -26.52 9.50
CA THR A 69 5.05 -26.23 8.33
C THR A 69 3.64 -26.75 8.59
N LEU A 70 2.66 -25.84 8.68
CA LEU A 70 1.24 -26.21 8.76
C LEU A 70 0.64 -26.05 7.36
N THR A 71 0.27 -27.14 6.73
CA THR A 71 -0.29 -27.17 5.38
C THR A 71 -1.68 -27.77 5.36
N GLY A 72 -2.55 -27.27 4.50
CA GLY A 72 -3.90 -27.80 4.30
C GLY A 72 -4.13 -28.29 2.89
N ALA A 73 -4.77 -29.44 2.75
CA ALA A 73 -5.37 -29.85 1.49
C ALA A 73 -6.54 -28.90 1.12
N HIS A 74 -6.95 -28.92 -0.13
CA HIS A 74 -8.13 -28.17 -0.55
C HIS A 74 -9.35 -28.55 0.31
N GLY A 75 -9.97 -27.56 0.95
CA GLY A 75 -11.09 -27.76 1.88
C GLY A 75 -10.69 -27.94 3.36
N ALA A 76 -9.39 -27.81 3.71
CA ALA A 76 -8.95 -27.71 5.09
C ALA A 76 -9.28 -26.33 5.66
N VAL A 77 -10.05 -26.28 6.74
CA VAL A 77 -10.53 -25.05 7.39
C VAL A 77 -10.12 -25.02 8.84
N ILE A 78 -9.54 -23.93 9.31
CA ILE A 78 -9.33 -23.68 10.74
C ILE A 78 -10.27 -22.57 11.17
N THR A 79 -11.17 -22.91 12.11
CA THR A 79 -12.19 -22.00 12.64
C THR A 79 -11.90 -21.67 14.09
N GLY A 80 -11.80 -20.37 14.42
CA GLY A 80 -11.73 -19.90 15.80
C GLY A 80 -13.07 -19.98 16.52
N ASP A 81 -13.04 -19.77 17.83
CA ASP A 81 -14.22 -19.78 18.72
C ASP A 81 -14.85 -18.38 18.90
N GLY A 82 -14.43 -17.39 18.11
CA GLY A 82 -14.89 -16.00 18.22
C GLY A 82 -14.16 -15.19 19.31
N ARG A 83 -13.03 -15.69 19.81
CA ARG A 83 -12.20 -15.02 20.81
C ARG A 83 -10.74 -15.05 20.40
N GLY A 84 -10.01 -13.95 20.59
CA GLY A 84 -8.60 -13.85 20.27
C GLY A 84 -8.28 -14.15 18.81
N SER A 85 -7.05 -14.52 18.54
CA SER A 85 -6.57 -14.90 17.21
C SER A 85 -6.75 -16.40 16.96
N VAL A 86 -7.11 -16.75 15.70
CA VAL A 86 -7.35 -18.17 15.35
C VAL A 86 -6.06 -18.98 15.38
N ILE A 87 -4.96 -18.39 14.83
CA ILE A 87 -3.63 -18.99 14.87
C ILE A 87 -2.64 -17.94 15.40
N THR A 88 -1.89 -18.31 16.44
CA THR A 88 -0.77 -17.52 16.94
C THR A 88 0.55 -18.23 16.60
N VAL A 89 1.39 -17.57 15.84
CA VAL A 89 2.74 -18.05 15.47
C VAL A 89 3.76 -17.44 16.43
N ALA A 90 4.45 -18.26 17.19
CA ALA A 90 5.43 -17.84 18.21
C ALA A 90 6.84 -18.45 17.98
N ALA A 91 7.05 -19.14 16.86
CA ALA A 91 8.33 -19.74 16.51
C ALA A 91 8.87 -19.22 15.18
N PRO A 92 10.20 -18.97 15.06
CA PRO A 92 10.81 -18.47 13.85
C PRO A 92 10.76 -19.47 12.70
N GLY A 93 10.66 -18.96 11.46
CA GLY A 93 10.66 -19.79 10.26
C GLY A 93 9.46 -20.73 10.11
N THR A 94 8.37 -20.47 10.84
CA THR A 94 7.11 -21.21 10.70
C THR A 94 6.45 -20.89 9.36
N VAL A 95 5.91 -21.90 8.69
CA VAL A 95 5.18 -21.78 7.42
C VAL A 95 3.71 -22.16 7.61
N ILE A 96 2.79 -21.30 7.13
CA ILE A 96 1.34 -21.59 7.09
C ILE A 96 0.87 -21.48 5.66
N ARG A 97 0.32 -22.55 5.10
CA ARG A 97 -0.10 -22.56 3.70
C ARG A 97 -1.33 -23.42 3.39
N GLY A 98 -2.07 -23.04 2.35
CA GLY A 98 -3.15 -23.85 1.76
C GLY A 98 -4.42 -23.96 2.62
N LEU A 99 -4.61 -23.09 3.61
CA LEU A 99 -5.68 -23.15 4.59
C LEU A 99 -6.76 -22.11 4.34
N ALA A 100 -8.01 -22.45 4.71
CA ALA A 100 -9.04 -21.47 4.97
C ALA A 100 -9.08 -21.15 6.47
N ILE A 101 -9.08 -19.84 6.83
CA ILE A 101 -8.95 -19.41 8.24
C ILE A 101 -10.00 -18.36 8.54
N ASN A 102 -10.84 -18.61 9.56
CA ASN A 102 -11.91 -17.71 9.95
C ASN A 102 -12.23 -17.79 11.46
N GLY A 103 -13.08 -16.88 11.95
CA GLY A 103 -13.64 -16.97 13.30
C GLY A 103 -12.79 -16.36 14.40
N SER A 104 -11.96 -15.34 14.11
CA SER A 104 -11.27 -14.56 15.15
C SER A 104 -12.26 -13.81 16.04
N GLY A 105 -11.82 -13.39 17.22
CA GLY A 105 -12.49 -12.41 18.05
C GLY A 105 -12.68 -11.05 17.37
N ARG A 106 -13.17 -10.06 18.15
CA ARG A 106 -13.50 -8.71 17.66
C ARG A 106 -12.85 -7.59 18.49
N ALA A 107 -11.91 -7.93 19.35
CA ALA A 107 -11.23 -6.96 20.20
C ALA A 107 -10.07 -6.30 19.44
N LEU A 108 -10.24 -5.02 19.06
CA LEU A 108 -9.19 -4.24 18.40
C LEU A 108 -7.93 -4.12 19.25
N GLU A 109 -8.10 -3.88 20.54
CA GLU A 109 -7.03 -3.69 21.52
C GLU A 109 -6.19 -4.96 21.71
N GLN A 110 -6.79 -6.13 21.48
CA GLN A 110 -6.12 -7.43 21.56
C GLN A 110 -5.59 -7.89 20.20
N MET A 111 -5.85 -7.11 19.15
CA MET A 111 -5.41 -7.41 17.78
C MET A 111 -5.91 -8.78 17.28
N ASP A 112 -7.16 -9.14 17.61
CA ASP A 112 -7.78 -10.41 17.25
C ASP A 112 -7.68 -10.65 15.73
N SER A 113 -6.96 -11.70 15.33
CA SER A 113 -6.54 -11.92 13.94
C SER A 113 -6.87 -13.33 13.46
N GLY A 114 -6.97 -13.51 12.15
CA GLY A 114 -6.91 -14.83 11.56
C GLY A 114 -5.55 -15.49 11.88
N ILE A 115 -4.46 -14.74 11.61
CA ILE A 115 -3.10 -15.17 11.99
C ILE A 115 -2.40 -14.02 12.70
N PHE A 116 -1.99 -14.26 13.96
CA PHE A 116 -1.14 -13.35 14.72
C PHE A 116 0.29 -13.87 14.73
N VAL A 117 1.26 -13.07 14.29
CA VAL A 117 2.69 -13.43 14.24
C VAL A 117 3.43 -12.63 15.31
N ASP A 118 3.88 -13.33 16.35
CA ASP A 118 4.59 -12.76 17.48
C ASP A 118 6.00 -12.26 17.10
N GLN A 119 6.57 -11.38 17.89
CA GLN A 119 7.92 -10.85 17.70
C GLN A 119 9.00 -11.95 17.61
N ALA A 120 8.83 -13.04 18.36
CA ALA A 120 9.75 -14.18 18.32
C ALA A 120 9.72 -14.95 17.00
N ALA A 121 8.64 -14.83 16.24
CA ALA A 121 8.40 -15.58 14.99
C ALA A 121 8.95 -14.83 13.76
N HIS A 122 10.23 -14.42 13.81
CA HIS A 122 10.88 -13.86 12.61
C HIS A 122 10.94 -14.88 11.48
N ASP A 123 11.06 -14.42 10.23
CA ASP A 123 11.12 -15.23 9.01
C ASP A 123 9.91 -16.16 8.80
N ALA A 124 8.76 -15.84 9.40
CA ALA A 124 7.52 -16.57 9.19
C ALA A 124 7.02 -16.40 7.75
N VAL A 125 6.46 -17.46 7.16
CA VAL A 125 5.90 -17.47 5.81
C VAL A 125 4.42 -17.84 5.86
N ILE A 126 3.57 -16.95 5.34
CA ILE A 126 2.12 -17.13 5.25
C ILE A 126 1.75 -17.04 3.77
N GLU A 127 1.40 -18.18 3.17
CA GLU A 127 1.21 -18.23 1.73
C GLU A 127 0.02 -19.11 1.28
N ASN A 128 -0.60 -18.72 0.16
CA ASN A 128 -1.66 -19.50 -0.48
C ASN A 128 -2.84 -19.81 0.45
N ASN A 129 -3.17 -18.93 1.41
CA ASN A 129 -4.29 -19.11 2.31
C ASN A 129 -5.50 -18.26 1.87
N ARG A 130 -6.70 -18.71 2.26
CA ARG A 130 -7.93 -17.92 2.25
C ARG A 130 -8.27 -17.49 3.68
N ILE A 131 -8.12 -16.20 3.97
CA ILE A 131 -8.34 -15.63 5.30
C ILE A 131 -9.58 -14.74 5.23
N GLU A 132 -10.67 -15.13 5.87
CA GLU A 132 -11.98 -14.49 5.67
C GLU A 132 -12.73 -14.31 6.97
N GLY A 133 -13.42 -13.17 7.11
CA GLY A 133 -14.34 -12.95 8.24
C GLY A 133 -13.65 -12.72 9.59
N ASN A 134 -12.36 -12.45 9.61
CA ASN A 134 -11.59 -12.10 10.80
C ASN A 134 -11.57 -10.59 11.03
N LEU A 135 -11.32 -10.14 12.26
CA LEU A 135 -11.17 -8.71 12.55
C LEU A 135 -9.93 -8.17 11.83
N PHE A 136 -8.73 -8.68 12.12
CA PHE A 136 -7.55 -8.52 11.28
C PHE A 136 -7.33 -9.81 10.50
N GLY A 137 -6.89 -9.71 9.24
CA GLY A 137 -6.52 -10.89 8.48
C GLY A 137 -5.23 -11.51 9.04
N ILE A 138 -4.12 -10.77 8.94
CA ILE A 138 -2.81 -11.14 9.47
C ILE A 138 -2.25 -9.95 10.26
N TYR A 139 -1.72 -10.21 11.44
CA TYR A 139 -1.06 -9.21 12.26
C TYR A 139 0.40 -9.59 12.51
N LEU A 140 1.34 -8.82 11.94
CA LEU A 140 2.77 -8.96 12.16
C LEU A 140 3.18 -8.05 13.33
N HIS A 141 3.33 -8.63 14.52
CA HIS A 141 3.65 -7.91 15.74
C HIS A 141 5.14 -8.01 16.06
N GLY A 142 5.94 -7.07 15.57
CA GLY A 142 7.39 -7.06 15.80
C GLY A 142 8.17 -8.15 15.05
N SER A 143 7.50 -8.98 14.27
CA SER A 143 8.11 -10.11 13.54
C SER A 143 8.94 -9.61 12.36
N ALA A 144 10.26 -9.73 12.44
CA ALA A 144 11.15 -9.34 11.36
C ALA A 144 11.10 -10.31 10.19
N ASN A 145 11.26 -9.78 8.96
CA ASN A 145 11.39 -10.55 7.70
C ASN A 145 10.21 -11.47 7.37
N ALA A 146 9.04 -11.25 7.97
CA ALA A 146 7.87 -12.07 7.67
C ALA A 146 7.47 -11.92 6.19
N MET A 147 7.09 -13.04 5.57
CA MET A 147 6.61 -13.07 4.18
C MET A 147 5.13 -13.46 4.12
N VAL A 148 4.32 -12.59 3.53
CA VAL A 148 2.88 -12.82 3.29
C VAL A 148 2.68 -12.78 1.79
N ARG A 149 2.37 -13.92 1.16
CA ARG A 149 2.24 -13.96 -0.29
C ARG A 149 1.12 -14.87 -0.80
N HIS A 150 0.57 -14.50 -1.96
CA HIS A 150 -0.45 -15.30 -2.67
C HIS A 150 -1.68 -15.64 -1.82
N ASN A 151 -2.01 -14.84 -0.80
CA ASN A 151 -3.19 -15.05 0.03
C ASN A 151 -4.39 -14.29 -0.55
N SER A 152 -5.59 -14.85 -0.33
CA SER A 152 -6.86 -14.16 -0.50
C SER A 152 -7.37 -13.72 0.87
N ILE A 153 -7.36 -12.40 1.13
CA ILE A 153 -7.71 -11.81 2.42
C ILE A 153 -8.99 -11.00 2.26
N ILE A 154 -10.08 -11.48 2.87
CA ILE A 154 -11.40 -10.88 2.80
C ILE A 154 -11.79 -10.41 4.20
N GLY A 155 -11.67 -9.11 4.42
CA GLY A 155 -12.00 -8.48 5.68
C GLY A 155 -13.50 -8.37 5.92
N LEU A 156 -13.87 -7.82 7.07
CA LEU A 156 -15.25 -7.57 7.42
C LEU A 156 -15.83 -6.44 6.59
N ARG A 157 -17.05 -6.60 6.12
CA ARG A 157 -17.78 -5.49 5.51
C ARG A 157 -18.12 -4.48 6.59
N ALA A 158 -17.79 -3.22 6.33
CA ALA A 158 -18.15 -2.13 7.23
C ALA A 158 -19.68 -2.03 7.30
N THR A 159 -20.22 -2.19 8.50
CA THR A 159 -21.61 -1.89 8.83
C THR A 159 -21.64 -0.61 9.68
N ARG A 160 -22.79 0.08 9.74
CA ARG A 160 -22.93 1.28 10.56
C ARG A 160 -22.61 0.94 12.03
N GLY A 161 -21.57 1.57 12.59
CA GLY A 161 -21.07 1.28 13.94
C GLY A 161 -20.29 -0.04 14.10
N GLY A 162 -20.05 -0.78 13.01
CA GLY A 162 -19.28 -2.03 13.04
C GLY A 162 -17.78 -1.77 13.03
N VAL A 163 -17.05 -2.55 13.81
CA VAL A 163 -15.58 -2.50 13.89
C VAL A 163 -14.99 -3.32 12.76
N THR A 164 -14.03 -2.73 12.03
CA THR A 164 -13.27 -3.40 10.97
C THR A 164 -11.78 -3.21 11.19
N GLY A 165 -11.01 -4.28 11.01
CA GLY A 165 -9.54 -4.26 11.04
C GLY A 165 -8.92 -4.30 9.64
N ASN A 166 -7.60 -4.34 9.60
CA ASN A 166 -6.83 -4.36 8.35
C ASN A 166 -6.66 -5.78 7.79
N GLY A 167 -6.44 -5.88 6.49
CA GLY A 167 -6.08 -7.15 5.86
C GLY A 167 -4.74 -7.68 6.40
N VAL A 168 -3.68 -6.87 6.29
CA VAL A 168 -2.37 -7.12 6.92
C VAL A 168 -1.98 -5.90 7.74
N SER A 169 -1.67 -6.09 9.01
CA SER A 169 -1.05 -5.08 9.88
C SER A 169 0.42 -5.40 10.08
N VAL A 170 1.29 -4.41 9.86
CA VAL A 170 2.75 -4.50 10.05
C VAL A 170 3.12 -3.50 11.14
N TRP A 171 3.22 -3.96 12.37
CA TRP A 171 3.58 -3.14 13.51
C TRP A 171 5.00 -3.46 13.95
N ASN A 172 5.91 -2.48 13.87
CA ASN A 172 7.33 -2.64 14.25
C ASN A 172 7.99 -3.93 13.72
N ALA A 173 7.61 -4.36 12.51
CA ALA A 173 8.05 -5.60 11.89
C ALA A 173 8.91 -5.30 10.65
N PRO A 174 10.23 -5.02 10.83
CA PRO A 174 11.10 -4.63 9.73
C PRO A 174 11.35 -5.78 8.76
N GLY A 175 11.52 -5.44 7.48
CA GLY A 175 11.81 -6.42 6.43
C GLY A 175 10.58 -7.22 5.99
N ALA A 176 9.37 -6.84 6.41
CA ALA A 176 8.15 -7.53 6.01
C ALA A 176 7.94 -7.44 4.49
N LYS A 177 7.56 -8.57 3.88
CA LYS A 177 7.23 -8.67 2.46
C LYS A 177 5.78 -9.09 2.29
N VAL A 178 4.97 -8.23 1.65
CA VAL A 178 3.56 -8.52 1.33
C VAL A 178 3.44 -8.52 -0.18
N ILE A 179 3.35 -9.70 -0.79
CA ILE A 179 3.56 -9.88 -2.23
C ILE A 179 2.42 -10.69 -2.85
N ASP A 180 1.87 -10.22 -3.98
CA ASP A 180 0.89 -10.93 -4.82
C ASP A 180 -0.35 -11.42 -4.04
N ASN A 181 -0.81 -10.65 -3.05
CA ASN A 181 -2.03 -10.95 -2.31
C ASN A 181 -3.24 -10.23 -2.91
N GLN A 182 -4.43 -10.76 -2.64
CA GLN A 182 -5.70 -10.14 -2.96
C GLN A 182 -6.41 -9.70 -1.69
N PHE A 183 -6.78 -8.41 -1.63
CA PHE A 183 -7.46 -7.81 -0.49
C PHE A 183 -8.83 -7.28 -0.90
N ARG A 184 -9.83 -7.59 -0.08
CA ARG A 184 -11.15 -7.04 -0.28
C ARG A 184 -11.86 -6.83 1.05
N TYR A 185 -12.55 -5.70 1.18
CA TYR A 185 -13.25 -5.29 2.40
C TYR A 185 -12.32 -5.15 3.62
N GLY A 186 -12.86 -4.66 4.71
CA GLY A 186 -12.10 -4.31 5.89
C GLY A 186 -11.76 -2.83 5.94
N ARG A 187 -10.83 -2.45 6.81
CA ARG A 187 -10.37 -1.08 6.95
C ARG A 187 -9.32 -0.76 5.89
N ASP A 188 -8.10 -1.18 6.08
CA ASP A 188 -6.99 -0.99 5.14
C ASP A 188 -6.51 -2.35 4.60
N GLY A 189 -6.04 -2.39 3.37
CA GLY A 189 -5.45 -3.61 2.82
C GLY A 189 -4.17 -3.96 3.55
N VAL A 190 -3.17 -3.07 3.48
CA VAL A 190 -1.95 -3.17 4.28
C VAL A 190 -1.78 -1.88 5.08
N PHE A 191 -1.69 -2.00 6.39
CA PHE A 191 -1.33 -0.91 7.30
C PHE A 191 0.04 -1.18 7.92
N ALA A 192 1.02 -0.32 7.66
CA ALA A 192 2.34 -0.43 8.23
C ALA A 192 2.64 0.79 9.10
N ILE A 193 3.09 0.54 10.31
CA ILE A 193 3.43 1.59 11.27
C ILE A 193 4.72 1.26 12.02
N THR A 194 5.56 2.28 12.19
CA THR A 194 6.84 2.18 12.93
C THR A 194 7.73 1.04 12.41
N SER A 195 7.81 0.90 11.07
CA SER A 195 8.54 -0.18 10.42
C SER A 195 9.54 0.35 9.38
N ARG A 196 10.32 -0.52 8.78
CA ARG A 196 11.31 -0.15 7.73
C ARG A 196 11.73 -1.36 6.89
N ASN A 197 12.36 -1.06 5.75
CA ASN A 197 12.90 -2.07 4.82
C ASN A 197 11.83 -3.06 4.34
N ASN A 198 10.58 -2.59 4.19
CA ASN A 198 9.46 -3.44 3.77
C ASN A 198 9.31 -3.40 2.25
N VAL A 199 8.73 -4.48 1.70
CA VAL A 199 8.39 -4.56 0.27
C VAL A 199 6.93 -4.99 0.13
N PHE A 200 6.09 -4.12 -0.44
CA PHE A 200 4.70 -4.41 -0.74
C PHE A 200 4.50 -4.32 -2.25
N SER A 201 4.40 -5.47 -2.91
CA SER A 201 4.40 -5.52 -4.37
C SER A 201 3.40 -6.50 -4.97
N GLY A 202 2.90 -6.18 -6.17
CA GLY A 202 2.03 -7.06 -6.95
C GLY A 202 0.63 -7.30 -6.34
N ASN A 203 0.27 -6.63 -5.25
CA ASN A 203 -0.99 -6.86 -4.56
C ASN A 203 -2.17 -6.19 -5.27
N ARG A 204 -3.36 -6.76 -5.11
CA ARG A 204 -4.63 -6.22 -5.61
C ARG A 204 -5.55 -5.87 -4.45
N PHE A 205 -6.06 -4.65 -4.47
CA PHE A 205 -6.87 -4.08 -3.39
C PHE A 205 -8.21 -3.59 -3.94
N SER A 206 -9.31 -3.93 -3.28
CA SER A 206 -10.62 -3.41 -3.65
C SER A 206 -11.56 -3.23 -2.47
N ASP A 207 -12.42 -2.22 -2.56
CA ASP A 207 -13.51 -1.95 -1.61
C ASP A 207 -13.02 -1.75 -0.16
N LEU A 208 -11.89 -1.05 0.01
CA LEU A 208 -11.19 -0.73 1.27
C LEU A 208 -11.21 0.77 1.55
N ARG A 209 -10.77 1.16 2.75
CA ARG A 209 -10.46 2.55 3.04
C ARG A 209 -9.16 2.98 2.35
N PHE A 210 -8.04 2.33 2.66
CA PHE A 210 -6.77 2.48 1.97
C PHE A 210 -6.30 1.15 1.38
N ALA A 211 -5.73 1.18 0.20
CA ALA A 211 -5.04 0.01 -0.32
C ALA A 211 -3.75 -0.24 0.48
N VAL A 212 -2.88 0.76 0.58
CA VAL A 212 -1.68 0.74 1.41
C VAL A 212 -1.62 2.02 2.23
N HIS A 213 -1.37 1.88 3.53
CA HIS A 213 -1.25 2.98 4.47
C HIS A 213 0.04 2.88 5.28
N PHE A 214 0.96 3.80 5.08
CA PHE A 214 2.21 3.93 5.84
C PHE A 214 2.11 5.04 6.88
N MET A 215 2.54 4.73 8.08
CA MET A 215 2.82 5.72 9.14
C MET A 215 4.19 5.42 9.77
N TYR A 216 5.08 6.41 9.77
CA TYR A 216 6.43 6.24 10.32
C TYR A 216 7.14 5.00 9.77
N THR A 217 6.95 4.72 8.48
CA THR A 217 7.48 3.55 7.78
C THR A 217 8.51 4.02 6.74
N ASN A 218 9.78 3.70 6.97
CA ASN A 218 10.89 4.26 6.20
C ASN A 218 11.56 3.20 5.31
N ASP A 219 12.41 3.65 4.37
CA ASP A 219 13.29 2.79 3.58
C ASP A 219 12.55 1.60 2.95
N SER A 220 11.34 1.85 2.45
CA SER A 220 10.40 0.79 2.05
C SER A 220 9.91 1.00 0.62
N GLU A 221 9.51 -0.09 -0.02
CA GLU A 221 9.05 -0.11 -1.40
C GLU A 221 7.57 -0.48 -1.51
N ILE A 222 6.84 0.27 -2.34
CA ILE A 222 5.48 -0.02 -2.80
C ILE A 222 5.52 -0.08 -4.31
N SER A 223 5.36 -1.26 -4.93
CA SER A 223 5.55 -1.39 -6.37
C SER A 223 4.59 -2.35 -7.05
N GLY A 224 4.14 -2.00 -8.26
CA GLY A 224 3.33 -2.88 -9.11
C GLY A 224 1.98 -3.28 -8.52
N ASN A 225 1.46 -2.55 -7.54
CA ASN A 225 0.18 -2.84 -6.92
C ASN A 225 -0.98 -2.22 -7.71
N VAL A 226 -2.16 -2.80 -7.57
CA VAL A 226 -3.39 -2.29 -8.16
C VAL A 226 -4.43 -2.02 -7.08
N SER A 227 -4.81 -0.76 -6.96
CA SER A 227 -5.89 -0.26 -6.11
C SER A 227 -7.12 0.02 -6.97
N THR A 228 -8.29 -0.50 -6.59
CA THR A 228 -9.51 -0.30 -7.37
C THR A 228 -10.70 -0.01 -6.46
N ARG A 229 -11.35 1.13 -6.65
CA ARG A 229 -12.56 1.52 -5.92
C ARG A 229 -12.40 1.63 -4.40
N ASN A 230 -11.20 1.83 -3.91
CA ASN A 230 -10.95 2.15 -2.51
C ASN A 230 -11.32 3.62 -2.21
N ILE A 231 -11.28 4.04 -0.96
CA ILE A 231 -11.43 5.46 -0.63
C ILE A 231 -10.16 6.21 -1.04
N ILE A 232 -9.00 5.69 -0.65
CA ILE A 232 -7.68 6.20 -1.02
C ILE A 232 -6.82 5.03 -1.51
N GLY A 233 -6.06 5.24 -2.57
CA GLY A 233 -5.14 4.23 -3.08
C GLY A 233 -3.96 4.04 -2.12
N TYR A 234 -2.98 4.90 -2.20
CA TYR A 234 -1.72 4.75 -1.49
C TYR A 234 -1.45 5.98 -0.63
N ALA A 235 -1.34 5.79 0.69
CA ALA A 235 -1.09 6.84 1.65
C ALA A 235 0.26 6.64 2.35
N MET A 236 1.16 7.60 2.18
CA MET A 236 2.48 7.65 2.81
C MET A 236 2.50 8.83 3.78
N MET A 237 2.50 8.52 5.07
CA MET A 237 2.46 9.54 6.11
C MET A 237 3.66 9.43 7.05
N PHE A 238 4.28 10.56 7.37
CA PHE A 238 5.41 10.67 8.31
C PHE A 238 6.54 9.68 8.02
N SER A 239 6.82 9.48 6.74
CA SER A 239 7.74 8.45 6.25
C SER A 239 8.83 9.06 5.36
N LYS A 240 9.95 8.38 5.19
CA LYS A 240 11.06 8.86 4.36
C LYS A 240 11.75 7.76 3.58
N ALA A 241 12.46 8.17 2.53
CA ALA A 241 13.28 7.29 1.68
C ALA A 241 12.45 6.12 1.11
N LEU A 242 11.25 6.43 0.59
CA LEU A 242 10.36 5.44 -0.01
C LEU A 242 10.64 5.31 -1.51
N VAL A 243 10.41 4.11 -2.03
CA VAL A 243 10.31 3.83 -3.46
C VAL A 243 8.86 3.47 -3.78
N VAL A 244 8.15 4.38 -4.47
CA VAL A 244 6.73 4.19 -4.84
C VAL A 244 6.68 4.17 -6.37
N ARG A 245 6.56 2.98 -6.95
CA ARG A 245 6.71 2.86 -8.41
C ARG A 245 5.74 1.88 -9.05
N ASP A 246 5.36 2.18 -10.27
CA ASP A 246 4.58 1.30 -11.14
C ASP A 246 3.24 0.85 -10.52
N ASN A 247 2.68 1.61 -9.57
CA ASN A 247 1.40 1.31 -8.96
C ASN A 247 0.25 1.93 -9.76
N VAL A 248 -0.90 1.29 -9.71
CA VAL A 248 -2.13 1.76 -10.35
C VAL A 248 -3.19 2.05 -9.28
N SER A 249 -3.76 3.26 -9.31
CA SER A 249 -4.97 3.64 -8.59
C SER A 249 -6.06 3.85 -9.63
N ASP A 250 -7.04 2.94 -9.67
CA ASP A 250 -8.09 2.92 -10.68
C ASP A 250 -9.46 3.19 -10.04
N HIS A 251 -10.02 4.37 -10.31
CA HIS A 251 -11.30 4.80 -9.77
C HIS A 251 -11.39 4.75 -8.24
N ASP A 252 -10.30 4.99 -7.53
CA ASP A 252 -10.35 5.28 -6.11
C ASP A 252 -11.15 6.59 -5.90
N ARG A 253 -11.71 6.79 -4.70
CA ARG A 253 -12.73 7.83 -4.53
C ARG A 253 -12.14 9.20 -4.24
N ASP A 254 -11.33 9.29 -3.19
CA ASP A 254 -10.86 10.58 -2.68
C ASP A 254 -9.48 10.94 -3.21
N ARG A 255 -8.52 10.02 -3.11
CA ARG A 255 -7.14 10.26 -3.55
C ARG A 255 -6.53 8.99 -4.14
N GLY A 256 -5.83 9.15 -5.24
CA GLY A 256 -4.99 8.07 -5.77
C GLY A 256 -3.72 7.90 -4.94
N LEU A 257 -2.95 8.99 -4.81
CA LEU A 257 -1.74 9.05 -4.00
C LEU A 257 -1.87 10.15 -2.93
N LEU A 258 -1.44 9.85 -1.72
CA LEU A 258 -1.41 10.79 -0.60
C LEU A 258 -0.03 10.80 0.04
N PHE A 259 0.62 11.96 0.02
CA PHE A 259 1.90 12.21 0.69
C PHE A 259 1.70 13.27 1.78
N ASN A 260 1.91 12.88 3.03
CA ASN A 260 1.86 13.76 4.17
C ASN A 260 3.13 13.60 4.99
N ALA A 261 3.99 14.60 5.01
CA ALA A 261 5.32 14.55 5.62
C ALA A 261 6.15 13.33 5.14
N ALA A 262 6.03 12.99 3.84
CA ALA A 262 6.80 11.94 3.19
C ALA A 262 7.98 12.55 2.44
N ASN A 263 9.21 12.29 2.90
CA ASN A 263 10.38 13.04 2.44
C ASN A 263 11.44 12.15 1.78
N GLY A 264 12.21 12.74 0.85
CA GLY A 264 13.38 12.08 0.25
C GLY A 264 13.06 10.79 -0.50
N SER A 265 11.89 10.73 -1.15
CA SER A 265 11.35 9.52 -1.77
C SER A 265 11.39 9.59 -3.30
N GLN A 266 11.36 8.43 -3.94
CA GLN A 266 11.24 8.28 -5.40
C GLN A 266 9.83 7.81 -5.74
N ILE A 267 9.10 8.60 -6.51
CA ILE A 267 7.71 8.34 -6.90
C ILE A 267 7.67 8.34 -8.43
N ALA A 268 7.70 7.16 -9.04
CA ALA A 268 7.90 7.07 -10.49
C ALA A 268 7.00 6.01 -11.17
N GLY A 269 6.53 6.32 -12.38
CA GLY A 269 5.80 5.38 -13.21
C GLY A 269 4.43 4.97 -12.66
N ASN A 270 3.88 5.66 -11.64
CA ASN A 270 2.56 5.35 -11.11
C ASN A 270 1.47 5.93 -12.02
N SER A 271 0.33 5.26 -12.04
CA SER A 271 -0.84 5.71 -12.79
C SER A 271 -2.03 5.90 -11.84
N VAL A 272 -2.62 7.09 -11.86
CA VAL A 272 -3.91 7.36 -11.21
C VAL A 272 -4.91 7.63 -12.31
N ILE A 273 -5.94 6.80 -12.37
CA ILE A 273 -6.99 6.85 -13.39
C ILE A 273 -8.31 7.15 -12.70
N GLY A 274 -8.89 8.28 -13.05
CA GLY A 274 -10.19 8.73 -12.58
C GLY A 274 -11.24 8.66 -13.67
N GLY A 275 -12.39 9.24 -13.36
CA GLY A 275 -13.54 9.34 -14.24
C GLY A 275 -14.79 9.71 -13.48
N LEU A 276 -15.93 9.77 -14.18
CA LEU A 276 -17.21 10.04 -13.54
C LEU A 276 -17.61 8.89 -12.63
N GLN A 277 -17.88 9.21 -11.37
CA GLN A 277 -18.29 8.25 -10.34
C GLN A 277 -19.70 8.56 -9.84
N PRO A 278 -20.55 7.56 -9.58
CA PRO A 278 -21.93 7.77 -9.14
C PRO A 278 -21.99 8.41 -7.75
N ALA A 279 -23.06 9.19 -7.50
CA ALA A 279 -23.24 9.95 -6.25
C ALA A 279 -23.22 9.08 -5.00
N GLU A 280 -23.68 7.82 -5.08
CA GLU A 280 -23.74 6.89 -3.95
C GLU A 280 -22.35 6.59 -3.36
N ARG A 281 -21.30 6.68 -4.17
CA ARG A 281 -19.92 6.50 -3.68
C ARG A 281 -19.48 7.62 -2.74
N TRP A 282 -20.07 8.79 -2.88
CA TRP A 282 -19.76 9.97 -2.06
C TRP A 282 -20.60 10.02 -0.78
N ALA A 283 -21.85 9.58 -0.84
CA ALA A 283 -22.76 9.56 0.31
C ALA A 283 -22.27 8.64 1.46
N THR A 284 -21.53 7.58 1.14
CA THR A 284 -20.99 6.67 2.15
C THR A 284 -19.74 7.21 2.87
N ALA A 285 -19.16 8.32 2.41
CA ALA A 285 -17.96 8.93 2.98
C ALA A 285 -18.20 9.64 4.31
N GLU A 286 -19.34 10.29 4.46
CA GLU A 286 -19.65 11.12 5.64
C GLU A 286 -19.72 10.34 6.96
N ASN A 287 -19.86 9.02 6.92
CA ASN A 287 -19.98 8.18 8.11
C ASN A 287 -18.73 7.37 8.47
N ARG A 288 -17.65 7.48 7.71
CA ARG A 288 -16.38 6.82 8.03
C ARG A 288 -15.44 7.87 8.60
N GLY A 289 -15.36 7.91 9.92
CA GLY A 289 -14.65 8.92 10.69
C GLY A 289 -13.36 9.41 10.02
N THR A 290 -13.20 10.72 10.04
CA THR A 290 -11.97 11.40 9.64
C THR A 290 -10.83 10.82 10.46
N ASP A 291 -9.88 10.21 9.78
CA ASP A 291 -8.75 9.59 10.45
C ASP A 291 -7.83 10.59 11.10
N GLU A 292 -7.34 10.16 12.24
CA GLU A 292 -6.20 10.74 12.93
C GLU A 292 -5.05 11.00 11.95
N GLY A 293 -4.70 12.25 11.72
CA GLY A 293 -3.54 12.67 10.93
C GLY A 293 -3.83 13.42 9.63
N VAL A 294 -5.08 13.54 9.18
CA VAL A 294 -5.44 14.50 8.12
C VAL A 294 -5.93 15.78 8.78
N PRO A 295 -5.32 16.95 8.52
CA PRO A 295 -5.82 18.21 9.06
C PRO A 295 -7.30 18.39 8.68
N GLN A 296 -8.15 18.62 9.68
CA GLN A 296 -9.61 18.82 9.54
C GLN A 296 -10.00 19.98 8.62
N ALA A 297 -9.05 20.83 8.24
CA ALA A 297 -9.28 21.98 7.37
C ALA A 297 -9.69 21.63 5.93
N ASP A 298 -9.48 20.38 5.49
CA ASP A 298 -9.86 19.91 4.14
C ASP A 298 -11.12 19.03 4.12
N ALA A 299 -11.79 18.83 5.25
CA ALA A 299 -13.13 18.28 5.25
C ALA A 299 -14.06 19.34 4.63
N SER A 300 -14.11 19.32 3.30
CA SER A 300 -15.11 20.08 2.55
C SER A 300 -16.48 19.70 3.09
N THR A 301 -17.16 20.63 3.75
CA THR A 301 -18.57 20.58 4.11
C THR A 301 -19.46 20.65 2.87
N ALA A 302 -19.04 20.06 1.76
CA ALA A 302 -19.82 19.99 0.55
C ALA A 302 -20.98 19.03 0.78
N THR A 303 -22.17 19.59 0.91
CA THR A 303 -23.45 18.88 0.79
C THR A 303 -23.39 17.94 -0.42
N PRO A 304 -23.79 16.67 -0.29
CA PRO A 304 -23.78 15.75 -1.42
C PRO A 304 -24.58 16.34 -2.57
N THR A 305 -23.90 16.76 -3.63
CA THR A 305 -24.58 17.17 -4.84
C THR A 305 -25.14 15.91 -5.50
N ALA A 306 -26.44 15.87 -5.70
CA ALA A 306 -27.07 14.78 -6.45
C ALA A 306 -26.44 14.72 -7.87
N GLY A 307 -25.81 13.59 -8.20
CA GLY A 307 -25.24 13.34 -9.53
C GLY A 307 -23.87 12.68 -9.51
N ALA A 308 -23.45 12.20 -10.67
CA ALA A 308 -22.09 11.70 -10.86
C ALA A 308 -21.10 12.88 -10.88
N ARG A 309 -19.93 12.71 -10.25
CA ARG A 309 -18.84 13.69 -10.29
C ARG A 309 -17.50 13.06 -10.60
N PRO A 310 -16.51 13.81 -11.11
CA PRO A 310 -15.17 13.31 -11.32
C PRO A 310 -14.58 12.79 -10.01
N GLY A 311 -13.83 11.70 -10.09
CA GLY A 311 -13.07 11.12 -8.97
C GLY A 311 -11.95 10.24 -9.48
N PRO A 312 -10.86 10.13 -8.76
CA PRO A 312 -10.69 10.67 -7.39
C PRO A 312 -10.79 12.20 -7.34
N GLU A 313 -11.17 12.72 -6.17
CA GLU A 313 -11.16 14.16 -5.94
C GLU A 313 -9.78 14.75 -6.23
N LYS A 314 -8.71 14.03 -5.81
CA LYS A 314 -7.32 14.42 -6.07
C LYS A 314 -6.55 13.21 -6.61
N CYS A 315 -5.96 13.32 -7.80
CA CYS A 315 -5.03 12.26 -8.23
C CYS A 315 -3.87 12.15 -7.23
N VAL A 316 -3.28 13.28 -6.86
CA VAL A 316 -2.21 13.35 -5.87
C VAL A 316 -2.48 14.47 -4.87
N PHE A 317 -2.29 14.18 -3.58
CA PHE A 317 -2.26 15.18 -2.52
C PHE A 317 -0.89 15.21 -1.87
N ILE A 318 -0.27 16.40 -1.84
CA ILE A 318 1.08 16.63 -1.32
C ILE A 318 1.02 17.69 -0.22
N TYR A 319 1.34 17.30 1.01
CA TYR A 319 1.31 18.15 2.19
C TYR A 319 2.60 18.01 3.01
N ASN A 320 3.29 19.10 3.28
CA ASN A 320 4.53 19.13 4.08
C ASN A 320 5.54 18.03 3.67
N THR A 321 5.73 17.87 2.36
CA THR A 321 6.43 16.74 1.75
C THR A 321 7.60 17.27 0.92
N ASN A 322 8.84 16.90 1.28
CA ASN A 322 10.04 17.59 0.81
C ASN A 322 11.05 16.66 0.14
N ASN A 323 11.83 17.20 -0.79
CA ASN A 323 13.01 16.59 -1.41
C ASN A 323 12.69 15.25 -2.10
N ASN A 324 11.53 15.14 -2.76
CA ASN A 324 11.13 13.94 -3.50
C ASN A 324 11.39 14.12 -5.00
N HIS A 325 11.55 12.97 -5.67
CA HIS A 325 11.58 12.88 -7.13
C HIS A 325 10.25 12.26 -7.59
N ILE A 326 9.39 13.06 -8.22
CA ILE A 326 8.07 12.68 -8.72
C ILE A 326 8.14 12.72 -10.25
N THR A 327 8.41 11.57 -10.86
CA THR A 327 8.77 11.51 -12.28
C THR A 327 7.99 10.44 -13.05
N ASP A 328 7.70 10.74 -14.32
CA ASP A 328 7.13 9.78 -15.26
C ASP A 328 5.82 9.11 -14.77
N ASN A 329 5.02 9.81 -13.94
CA ASN A 329 3.71 9.34 -13.49
C ASN A 329 2.60 9.82 -14.43
N TRP A 330 1.46 9.11 -14.39
CA TRP A 330 0.27 9.41 -15.18
C TRP A 330 -0.91 9.74 -14.27
N PHE A 331 -1.46 10.94 -14.41
CA PHE A 331 -2.57 11.46 -13.61
C PHE A 331 -3.73 11.88 -14.52
N GLU A 332 -4.80 11.09 -14.55
CA GLU A 332 -5.88 11.23 -15.54
C GLU A 332 -7.27 11.28 -14.89
N GLY A 333 -8.12 12.23 -15.33
CA GLY A 333 -9.55 12.22 -15.09
C GLY A 333 -9.99 12.53 -13.66
N CYS A 334 -9.14 13.14 -12.85
CA CYS A 334 -9.45 13.56 -11.48
C CYS A 334 -10.14 14.93 -11.44
N GLU A 335 -10.78 15.28 -10.33
CA GLU A 335 -11.26 16.63 -10.12
C GLU A 335 -10.06 17.61 -10.01
N ILE A 336 -9.02 17.20 -9.26
CA ILE A 336 -7.75 17.92 -9.17
C ILE A 336 -6.60 16.95 -9.49
N GLY A 337 -5.76 17.26 -10.46
CA GLY A 337 -4.59 16.46 -10.80
C GLY A 337 -3.61 16.41 -9.64
N VAL A 338 -3.08 17.56 -9.19
CA VAL A 338 -2.26 17.65 -7.97
C VAL A 338 -2.77 18.75 -7.05
N HIS A 339 -3.07 18.40 -5.81
CA HIS A 339 -3.23 19.37 -4.75
C HIS A 339 -1.91 19.49 -3.98
N PHE A 340 -1.24 20.61 -4.15
CA PHE A 340 0.09 20.89 -3.62
C PHE A 340 0.01 22.02 -2.61
N THR A 341 0.50 21.80 -1.39
CA THR A 341 0.42 22.80 -0.32
C THR A 341 1.78 23.43 -0.02
N ALA A 342 1.74 24.63 0.55
CA ALA A 342 2.91 25.29 1.10
C ALA A 342 3.66 24.40 2.13
N GLY A 343 4.96 24.60 2.28
CA GLY A 343 5.80 23.75 3.15
C GLY A 343 6.26 22.46 2.49
N SER A 344 5.98 22.27 1.19
CA SER A 344 6.50 21.16 0.39
C SER A 344 7.61 21.70 -0.53
N GLU A 345 8.87 21.51 -0.14
CA GLU A 345 10.01 22.15 -0.78
C GLU A 345 11.01 21.13 -1.38
N GLY A 346 11.80 21.57 -2.35
CA GLY A 346 12.87 20.75 -2.93
C GLY A 346 12.40 19.56 -3.75
N ASN A 347 11.12 19.49 -4.11
CA ASN A 347 10.61 18.40 -4.93
C ASN A 347 10.94 18.63 -6.40
N ASP A 348 11.43 17.58 -7.06
CA ASP A 348 11.67 17.50 -8.51
C ASP A 348 10.45 16.84 -9.16
N ILE A 349 9.62 17.62 -9.88
CA ILE A 349 8.35 17.16 -10.46
C ILE A 349 8.42 17.35 -11.97
N ARG A 350 8.79 16.30 -12.70
CA ARG A 350 9.01 16.36 -14.16
C ARG A 350 8.71 15.06 -14.87
N GLY A 351 8.47 15.13 -16.16
CA GLY A 351 8.14 13.96 -16.99
C GLY A 351 6.78 13.35 -16.68
N ASN A 352 5.94 13.97 -15.85
CA ASN A 352 4.61 13.46 -15.53
C ASN A 352 3.61 13.86 -16.62
N ALA A 353 2.54 13.09 -16.77
CA ALA A 353 1.39 13.41 -17.59
C ALA A 353 0.19 13.83 -16.74
N PHE A 354 -0.34 15.01 -16.98
CA PHE A 354 -1.59 15.51 -16.41
C PHE A 354 -2.66 15.56 -17.50
N VAL A 355 -3.59 14.59 -17.46
CA VAL A 355 -4.48 14.30 -18.59
C VAL A 355 -5.94 14.49 -18.18
N ASN A 356 -6.64 15.41 -18.83
CA ASN A 356 -8.09 15.59 -18.68
C ASN A 356 -8.58 15.73 -17.23
N ASN A 357 -7.78 16.31 -16.34
CA ASN A 357 -8.24 16.65 -15.00
C ASN A 357 -9.09 17.91 -15.05
N ALA A 358 -10.09 18.03 -14.18
CA ALA A 358 -10.95 19.22 -14.17
C ALA A 358 -10.19 20.49 -13.73
N SER A 359 -9.15 20.32 -12.89
CA SER A 359 -8.12 21.31 -12.60
C SER A 359 -6.78 20.56 -12.57
N GLN A 360 -5.78 21.00 -13.30
CA GLN A 360 -4.49 20.29 -13.34
C GLN A 360 -3.77 20.40 -12.00
N ILE A 361 -3.75 21.59 -11.41
CA ILE A 361 -3.09 21.84 -10.12
C ILE A 361 -3.93 22.76 -9.25
N LYS A 362 -4.03 22.43 -7.96
CA LYS A 362 -4.40 23.37 -6.92
C LYS A 362 -3.19 23.60 -6.03
N TYR A 363 -2.54 24.77 -6.18
CA TYR A 363 -1.42 25.18 -5.35
C TYR A 363 -1.86 26.14 -4.27
N VAL A 364 -1.61 25.78 -3.02
CA VAL A 364 -1.87 26.62 -1.85
C VAL A 364 -0.52 27.12 -1.31
N GLY A 365 -0.10 28.30 -1.77
CA GLY A 365 1.17 28.93 -1.39
C GLY A 365 1.38 30.23 -2.14
N THR A 366 2.47 30.94 -1.83
CA THR A 366 2.82 32.26 -2.40
C THR A 366 4.12 32.25 -3.20
N ARG A 367 4.84 31.12 -3.24
CA ARG A 367 6.10 30.98 -3.95
C ARG A 367 5.89 30.76 -5.45
N HIS A 368 6.86 31.14 -6.25
CA HIS A 368 6.98 30.71 -7.64
C HIS A 368 7.76 29.39 -7.67
N LEU A 369 7.15 28.35 -8.26
CA LEU A 369 7.72 27.02 -8.37
C LEU A 369 7.81 26.65 -9.85
N ASP A 370 9.02 26.42 -10.35
CA ASP A 370 9.19 25.85 -11.68
C ASP A 370 9.24 24.32 -11.59
N TRP A 371 8.32 23.67 -12.29
CA TRP A 371 8.23 22.20 -12.37
C TRP A 371 8.93 21.67 -13.62
N SER A 372 9.94 22.37 -14.07
CA SER A 372 10.88 21.90 -15.08
C SER A 372 12.29 21.87 -14.55
N LYS A 373 13.11 20.97 -15.05
CA LYS A 373 14.52 20.87 -14.71
C LYS A 373 15.29 20.26 -15.87
N ASP A 374 16.48 20.77 -16.12
CA ASP A 374 17.36 20.31 -17.18
C ASP A 374 16.69 20.31 -18.57
N GLY A 375 15.86 21.32 -18.87
CA GLY A 375 15.15 21.46 -20.15
C GLY A 375 13.95 20.52 -20.31
N ARG A 376 13.46 19.88 -19.24
CA ARG A 376 12.34 18.95 -19.28
C ARG A 376 11.34 19.23 -18.15
N GLY A 377 10.09 19.46 -18.52
CA GLY A 377 8.95 19.63 -17.62
C GLY A 377 7.97 18.46 -17.70
N ASN A 378 6.69 18.76 -17.68
CA ASN A 378 5.59 17.78 -17.66
C ASN A 378 4.70 17.95 -18.89
N TYR A 379 3.91 16.93 -19.18
CA TYR A 379 2.84 16.99 -20.19
C TYR A 379 1.52 17.46 -19.57
N TRP A 380 0.87 18.41 -20.22
CA TRP A 380 -0.40 19.00 -19.80
C TRP A 380 -1.39 18.93 -20.95
N SER A 381 -2.49 18.18 -20.79
CA SER A 381 -3.46 17.96 -21.87
C SER A 381 -4.19 19.21 -22.33
N ASP A 382 -4.18 20.27 -21.55
CA ASP A 382 -4.80 21.58 -21.83
C ASP A 382 -3.77 22.67 -22.16
N ASN A 383 -2.50 22.31 -22.36
CA ASN A 383 -1.47 23.25 -22.79
C ASN A 383 -1.71 23.65 -24.27
N PRO A 384 -1.95 24.93 -24.56
CA PRO A 384 -2.12 25.43 -25.93
C PRO A 384 -0.77 25.73 -26.64
N GLY A 385 0.34 25.40 -26.01
CA GLY A 385 1.69 25.67 -26.52
C GLY A 385 1.96 25.00 -27.85
N PHE A 386 2.96 25.50 -28.56
CA PHE A 386 3.45 24.99 -29.84
C PHE A 386 4.95 24.73 -29.75
N ASP A 387 5.47 23.90 -30.63
CA ASP A 387 6.88 23.51 -30.76
C ASP A 387 7.31 23.82 -32.20
N LEU A 388 8.00 24.94 -32.40
CA LEU A 388 8.45 25.39 -33.72
C LEU A 388 9.77 24.75 -34.13
N ASN A 389 10.59 24.37 -33.16
CA ASN A 389 11.92 23.80 -33.42
C ASN A 389 11.86 22.26 -33.54
N GLY A 390 10.77 21.61 -33.17
CA GLY A 390 10.55 20.18 -33.28
C GLY A 390 11.30 19.34 -32.26
N ASP A 391 11.66 19.91 -31.09
CA ASP A 391 12.39 19.18 -30.02
C ASP A 391 11.50 18.42 -29.04
N GLY A 392 10.17 18.54 -29.19
CA GLY A 392 9.18 17.87 -28.34
C GLY A 392 8.85 18.63 -27.05
N VAL A 393 9.36 19.86 -26.91
CA VAL A 393 9.10 20.78 -25.80
C VAL A 393 8.39 22.02 -26.34
N ALA A 394 7.38 22.52 -25.65
CA ALA A 394 6.73 23.76 -26.09
C ALA A 394 7.64 24.96 -25.91
N ASP A 395 7.64 25.86 -26.94
CA ASP A 395 8.45 27.11 -26.96
C ASP A 395 7.93 28.15 -25.93
N THR A 396 6.79 27.89 -25.30
CA THR A 396 6.18 28.78 -24.31
C THR A 396 5.92 28.04 -23.00
N ALA A 397 6.25 28.70 -21.89
CA ALA A 397 5.99 28.14 -20.56
C ALA A 397 4.49 27.98 -20.32
N TYR A 398 4.10 26.88 -19.67
CA TYR A 398 2.75 26.60 -19.23
C TYR A 398 2.55 27.00 -17.76
N ARG A 399 1.38 27.59 -17.46
CA ARG A 399 0.99 28.02 -16.11
C ARG A 399 -0.35 27.43 -15.75
N PRO A 400 -0.38 26.34 -15.00
CA PRO A 400 -1.63 25.65 -14.61
C PRO A 400 -2.50 26.42 -13.61
N ASN A 401 -1.94 27.46 -12.99
CA ASN A 401 -2.66 28.29 -12.02
C ASN A 401 -2.71 29.74 -12.48
N ASP A 402 -3.89 30.24 -12.77
CA ASP A 402 -4.13 31.63 -13.09
C ASP A 402 -4.92 32.37 -11.98
N LEU A 403 -5.17 33.68 -12.13
CA LEU A 403 -5.99 34.46 -11.19
C LEU A 403 -7.43 33.94 -11.15
N ILE A 404 -7.92 33.44 -12.25
CA ILE A 404 -9.28 32.92 -12.36
C ILE A 404 -9.42 31.64 -11.54
N ASP A 405 -8.43 30.76 -11.57
CA ASP A 405 -8.41 29.56 -10.73
C ASP A 405 -8.48 29.93 -9.24
N ARG A 406 -7.73 30.96 -8.80
CA ARG A 406 -7.82 31.45 -7.42
C ARG A 406 -9.20 31.97 -7.07
N VAL A 407 -9.84 32.71 -7.99
CA VAL A 407 -11.21 33.19 -7.79
C VAL A 407 -12.18 32.01 -7.68
N LEU A 408 -12.03 31.01 -8.53
CA LEU A 408 -12.88 29.80 -8.50
C LEU A 408 -12.71 28.98 -7.22
N TRP A 409 -11.50 28.92 -6.66
CA TRP A 409 -11.25 28.21 -5.38
C TRP A 409 -11.90 28.92 -4.19
N THR A 410 -11.99 30.26 -4.22
CA THR A 410 -12.59 31.06 -3.15
C THR A 410 -14.09 31.29 -3.39
N ALA A 411 -14.53 31.32 -4.63
CA ALA A 411 -15.89 31.56 -5.05
C ALA A 411 -16.35 30.58 -6.16
N PRO A 412 -16.64 29.30 -5.82
CA PRO A 412 -16.98 28.28 -6.82
C PRO A 412 -18.16 28.65 -7.75
N ALA A 413 -19.10 29.49 -7.28
CA ALA A 413 -20.21 29.98 -8.08
C ALA A 413 -19.74 30.79 -9.30
N ALA A 414 -18.57 31.42 -9.26
CA ALA A 414 -17.99 32.14 -10.39
C ALA A 414 -17.66 31.25 -11.60
N LYS A 415 -17.72 29.93 -11.47
CA LYS A 415 -17.50 28.96 -12.55
C LYS A 415 -18.45 29.20 -13.75
N VAL A 416 -19.62 29.77 -13.53
CA VAL A 416 -20.56 30.17 -14.59
C VAL A 416 -19.93 31.20 -15.53
N LEU A 417 -18.99 32.00 -15.05
CA LEU A 417 -18.37 33.10 -15.80
C LEU A 417 -17.05 32.68 -16.51
N ILE A 418 -16.59 31.44 -16.38
CA ILE A 418 -15.28 31.01 -16.85
C ILE A 418 -15.04 31.25 -18.35
N ASN A 419 -16.08 31.17 -19.14
CA ASN A 419 -16.03 31.40 -20.59
C ASN A 419 -16.45 32.83 -20.99
N SER A 420 -16.61 33.74 -20.03
CA SER A 420 -16.99 35.12 -20.34
C SER A 420 -15.85 35.90 -21.01
N PRO A 421 -16.15 36.90 -21.85
CA PRO A 421 -15.15 37.77 -22.45
C PRO A 421 -14.25 38.43 -21.40
N ALA A 422 -14.77 38.77 -20.23
CA ALA A 422 -14.01 39.38 -19.15
C ALA A 422 -12.90 38.44 -18.64
N VAL A 423 -13.19 37.13 -18.47
CA VAL A 423 -12.21 36.13 -18.09
C VAL A 423 -11.12 35.99 -19.16
N GLN A 424 -11.48 36.01 -20.44
CA GLN A 424 -10.51 35.92 -21.53
C GLN A 424 -9.57 37.13 -21.56
N VAL A 425 -10.09 38.34 -21.31
CA VAL A 425 -9.28 39.58 -21.20
C VAL A 425 -8.32 39.48 -20.01
N ILE A 426 -8.78 38.97 -18.85
CA ILE A 426 -7.91 38.77 -17.68
C ILE A 426 -6.80 37.79 -17.99
N ARG A 427 -7.11 36.64 -18.59
CA ARG A 427 -6.11 35.64 -18.98
C ARG A 427 -5.10 36.20 -19.98
N TRP A 428 -5.56 36.94 -20.99
CA TRP A 428 -4.70 37.62 -21.93
C TRP A 428 -3.78 38.63 -21.23
N ALA A 429 -4.33 39.47 -20.35
CA ALA A 429 -3.54 40.45 -19.60
C ALA A 429 -2.46 39.77 -18.72
N GLN A 430 -2.80 38.66 -18.08
CA GLN A 430 -1.84 37.88 -17.28
C GLN A 430 -0.71 37.28 -18.13
N ALA A 431 -1.03 36.81 -19.32
CA ALA A 431 -0.01 36.31 -20.25
C ALA A 431 0.98 37.43 -20.68
N GLN A 432 0.47 38.66 -20.82
CA GLN A 432 1.33 39.83 -21.19
C GLN A 432 2.09 40.40 -19.99
N PHE A 433 1.55 40.29 -18.78
CA PHE A 433 2.13 40.88 -17.56
C PHE A 433 2.24 39.82 -16.42
N PRO A 434 3.18 38.86 -16.52
CA PRO A 434 3.35 37.79 -15.52
C PRO A 434 3.62 38.28 -14.10
N ALA A 435 4.12 39.51 -13.93
CA ALA A 435 4.41 40.11 -12.62
C ALA A 435 3.13 40.34 -11.76
N ILE A 436 1.95 40.28 -12.35
CA ILE A 436 0.66 40.42 -11.63
C ILE A 436 0.29 39.14 -10.87
N LEU A 437 0.94 38.01 -11.16
CA LEU A 437 0.64 36.72 -10.52
C LEU A 437 1.41 36.58 -9.20
N PRO A 438 0.71 36.52 -8.06
CA PRO A 438 1.36 36.40 -6.76
C PRO A 438 1.74 34.94 -6.48
N GLY A 439 2.81 34.43 -7.09
CA GLY A 439 3.23 33.04 -6.94
C GLY A 439 2.43 32.05 -7.79
N GLY A 440 2.78 30.80 -7.75
CA GLY A 440 2.14 29.73 -8.51
C GLY A 440 3.15 28.75 -9.08
N VAL A 441 2.64 27.69 -9.70
CA VAL A 441 3.44 26.74 -10.45
C VAL A 441 3.60 27.25 -11.89
N VAL A 442 4.80 27.14 -12.40
CA VAL A 442 5.14 27.30 -13.83
C VAL A 442 5.85 26.03 -14.28
N ASP A 443 5.62 25.65 -15.51
CA ASP A 443 6.43 24.67 -16.22
C ASP A 443 7.09 25.41 -17.38
N SER A 444 8.39 25.62 -17.27
CA SER A 444 9.14 26.40 -18.27
C SER A 444 9.46 25.59 -19.52
N HIS A 445 9.35 24.25 -19.46
CA HIS A 445 9.66 23.35 -20.57
C HIS A 445 8.59 22.26 -20.72
N PRO A 446 7.31 22.62 -20.99
CA PRO A 446 6.23 21.66 -21.07
C PRO A 446 6.42 20.69 -22.24
N LEU A 447 6.13 19.42 -22.01
CA LEU A 447 6.25 18.39 -23.04
C LEU A 447 5.06 18.46 -24.02
N MET A 448 5.33 18.30 -25.32
CA MET A 448 4.30 18.25 -26.37
C MET A 448 3.61 16.88 -26.47
N SER A 449 4.23 15.85 -25.96
CA SER A 449 3.66 14.49 -25.95
C SER A 449 3.77 13.89 -24.56
N PRO A 450 2.75 13.12 -24.12
CA PRO A 450 2.80 12.49 -22.82
C PRO A 450 3.86 11.38 -22.81
N PRO A 451 4.49 11.11 -21.65
CA PRO A 451 5.29 9.92 -21.47
C PRO A 451 4.42 8.67 -21.68
N PRO A 452 5.00 7.52 -22.05
CA PRO A 452 4.22 6.31 -22.28
C PRO A 452 3.46 5.92 -21.02
N ALA A 453 2.11 5.85 -21.13
CA ALA A 453 1.28 5.38 -20.04
C ALA A 453 1.63 3.93 -19.72
N ARG A 454 2.13 3.64 -18.53
CA ARG A 454 2.33 2.28 -18.05
C ARG A 454 0.98 1.71 -17.56
N ARG A 455 0.07 1.50 -18.52
CA ARG A 455 -1.19 0.80 -18.25
C ARG A 455 -0.86 -0.68 -18.09
N THR A 456 -0.57 -1.13 -16.87
CA THR A 456 -0.51 -2.56 -16.57
C THR A 456 -1.83 -3.21 -16.96
N ALA A 457 -1.77 -4.43 -17.51
CA ALA A 457 -2.84 -5.18 -18.15
C ALA A 457 -4.06 -5.53 -17.26
N ALA A 458 -4.62 -4.54 -16.55
CA ALA A 458 -5.89 -4.68 -15.83
C ALA A 458 -7.10 -4.86 -16.76
N ARG A 459 -6.94 -4.68 -18.09
CA ARG A 459 -8.03 -4.83 -19.07
C ARG A 459 -8.20 -6.24 -19.65
N SER A 460 -7.35 -7.22 -19.34
CA SER A 460 -7.45 -8.55 -19.98
C SER A 460 -8.26 -9.59 -19.20
N SER A 461 -8.77 -9.28 -18.00
CA SER A 461 -9.58 -10.22 -17.20
C SER A 461 -11.06 -9.83 -17.03
N ALA A 462 -11.55 -8.87 -17.83
CA ALA A 462 -12.95 -8.48 -17.89
C ALA A 462 -13.53 -8.79 -19.28
N ARG A 463 -13.38 -10.02 -19.74
CA ARG A 463 -14.18 -10.61 -20.83
C ARG A 463 -14.65 -11.98 -20.41
#